data_20477cfcf15ca6436ae1587c4e8213ad
#
_entry.id   20477cfcf15ca6436ae1587c4e8213ad
#
_cell.length_a   1.000
_cell.length_b   1.000
_cell.length_c   1.000
_cell.angle_alpha   90.00
_cell.angle_beta   90.00
_cell.angle_gamma   90.00
#
_symmetry.space_group_name_H-M   'P 1'
#
loop_
_entity.id
_entity.type
_entity.pdbx_description
1 polymer ?
#
loop_
_entity_poly.entity_id
_entity_poly.type
_entity_poly.pdbx_seq_one_letter_code
_entity_poly.pdbx_strand_id
1 'polypeptide(L)'
;MTPEIKTDGFQRPASLALLKNVVHMVGLVQRLNDRGAHMPGFGVVHGYSGYGKTYSAVFAQNKTGGPRIEIGDSWTKKTLVRAILKELGVREPKGTVADLTEQAIIRLAEPNHPPLFIDEADKLVDKGMIELVREIQEGAQIPIVLIGEELLPQKLMKIERVHNRVLDWVAAQPCDLEDTRKLAQMFCPQLSIDDPMLEAMRNASEGRARRIVTNLYRAREFAATRGLKAIEAGGLVPEFFTGNPPARTSRRSA
;
A
#
# COMPACT_ATOMS: atom_id res chain seq x y z
N MET A 1 -7.24 -7.56 42.60
CA MET A 1 -5.98 -7.91 41.91
C MET A 1 -6.30 -8.05 40.43
N THR A 2 -6.04 -7.03 39.66
CA THR A 2 -6.23 -6.99 38.20
C THR A 2 -4.98 -7.66 37.58
N PRO A 3 -5.09 -8.64 36.69
CA PRO A 3 -3.92 -9.23 36.05
C PRO A 3 -3.22 -8.21 35.14
N GLU A 4 -1.97 -7.91 35.40
CA GLU A 4 -1.11 -7.18 34.48
C GLU A 4 -0.94 -7.99 33.20
N ILE A 5 -1.47 -7.47 32.10
CA ILE A 5 -1.18 -7.98 30.76
C ILE A 5 0.26 -7.57 30.44
N LYS A 6 1.19 -8.49 30.56
CA LYS A 6 2.56 -8.31 30.05
C LYS A 6 2.45 -8.18 28.53
N THR A 7 2.61 -6.96 28.03
CA THR A 7 2.88 -6.68 26.61
C THR A 7 4.33 -7.12 26.33
N ASP A 8 4.52 -8.40 26.07
CA ASP A 8 5.78 -8.91 25.56
C ASP A 8 6.08 -8.22 24.23
N GLY A 9 7.26 -7.63 24.18
CA GLY A 9 7.73 -6.69 23.17
C GLY A 9 7.38 -7.08 21.74
N PHE A 10 6.48 -6.31 21.17
CA PHE A 10 6.18 -6.33 19.75
C PHE A 10 7.41 -5.79 19.01
N GLN A 11 8.39 -6.64 18.75
CA GLN A 11 9.49 -6.29 17.86
C GLN A 11 8.90 -6.11 16.45
N ARG A 12 8.82 -4.85 16.02
CA ARG A 12 8.54 -4.57 14.61
C ARG A 12 9.60 -5.26 13.78
N PRO A 13 9.23 -6.01 12.73
CA PRO A 13 10.24 -6.65 11.89
C PRO A 13 11.22 -5.59 11.37
N ALA A 14 12.51 -5.84 11.55
CA ALA A 14 13.59 -4.88 11.29
C ALA A 14 13.84 -4.59 9.80
N SER A 15 13.17 -5.31 8.89
CA SER A 15 13.31 -5.14 7.44
C SER A 15 11.97 -5.30 6.74
N LEU A 16 11.77 -4.52 5.67
CA LEU A 16 10.63 -4.64 4.78
C LEU A 16 10.87 -5.81 3.80
N ALA A 17 9.94 -6.76 3.71
CA ALA A 17 10.05 -7.88 2.78
C ALA A 17 9.96 -7.40 1.32
N LEU A 18 10.91 -7.85 0.48
CA LEU A 18 10.91 -7.54 -0.95
C LEU A 18 9.91 -8.45 -1.69
N LEU A 19 8.63 -8.08 -1.61
CA LEU A 19 7.54 -8.75 -2.30
C LEU A 19 7.51 -8.38 -3.79
N LYS A 20 6.86 -9.19 -4.60
CA LYS A 20 6.68 -8.94 -6.05
C LYS A 20 6.13 -7.53 -6.34
N ASN A 21 5.09 -7.10 -5.64
CA ASN A 21 4.51 -5.78 -5.82
C ASN A 21 5.45 -4.64 -5.41
N VAL A 22 6.38 -4.88 -4.48
CA VAL A 22 7.44 -3.93 -4.15
C VAL A 22 8.41 -3.77 -5.33
N VAL A 23 8.80 -4.86 -5.96
CA VAL A 23 9.67 -4.84 -7.16
C VAL A 23 8.99 -4.10 -8.30
N HIS A 24 7.71 -4.35 -8.55
CA HIS A 24 6.94 -3.66 -9.57
C HIS A 24 6.82 -2.15 -9.30
N MET A 25 6.55 -1.76 -8.06
CA MET A 25 6.48 -0.35 -7.63
C MET A 25 7.83 0.36 -7.85
N VAL A 26 8.94 -0.26 -7.40
CA VAL A 26 10.27 0.31 -7.57
C VAL A 26 10.64 0.42 -9.05
N GLY A 27 10.31 -0.57 -9.86
CA GLY A 27 10.51 -0.52 -11.32
C GLY A 27 9.71 0.59 -11.99
N LEU A 28 8.46 0.83 -11.57
CA LEU A 28 7.66 1.95 -12.06
C LEU A 28 8.30 3.30 -11.69
N VAL A 29 8.73 3.46 -10.44
CA VAL A 29 9.40 4.68 -9.98
C VAL A 29 10.67 4.95 -10.78
N GLN A 30 11.44 3.91 -11.08
CA GLN A 30 12.65 4.05 -11.89
C GLN A 30 12.32 4.52 -13.31
N ARG A 31 11.35 3.90 -14.00
CA ARG A 31 10.90 4.35 -15.33
C ARG A 31 10.41 5.81 -15.33
N LEU A 32 9.72 6.22 -14.27
CA LEU A 32 9.27 7.60 -14.11
C LEU A 32 10.44 8.59 -13.92
N ASN A 33 11.45 8.21 -13.16
CA ASN A 33 12.64 9.05 -12.96
C ASN A 33 13.50 9.14 -14.22
N ASP A 34 13.61 8.03 -14.96
CA ASP A 34 14.43 7.95 -16.18
C ASP A 34 13.72 8.52 -17.42
N ARG A 35 12.48 9.02 -17.28
CA ARG A 35 11.70 9.54 -18.40
C ARG A 35 12.33 10.80 -19.00
N GLY A 36 12.22 10.96 -20.31
CA GLY A 36 12.59 12.21 -21.00
C GLY A 36 11.69 13.39 -20.60
N ALA A 37 12.19 14.62 -20.73
CA ALA A 37 11.52 15.83 -20.27
C ALA A 37 10.09 16.05 -20.84
N HIS A 38 9.78 15.48 -22.00
CA HIS A 38 8.46 15.61 -22.65
C HIS A 38 7.54 14.39 -22.42
N MET A 39 8.01 13.42 -21.68
CA MET A 39 7.23 12.21 -21.41
C MET A 39 6.23 12.42 -20.28
N PRO A 40 5.12 11.65 -20.28
CA PRO A 40 4.13 11.67 -19.19
C PRO A 40 4.77 11.48 -17.81
N GLY A 41 4.21 12.13 -16.79
CA GLY A 41 4.78 12.12 -15.45
C GLY A 41 4.00 11.31 -14.43
N PHE A 42 2.83 10.73 -14.78
CA PHE A 42 2.08 9.85 -13.89
C PHE A 42 2.46 8.38 -14.08
N GLY A 43 2.64 7.68 -12.95
CA GLY A 43 2.59 6.23 -12.89
C GLY A 43 1.38 5.80 -12.08
N VAL A 44 0.73 4.71 -12.45
CA VAL A 44 -0.46 4.23 -11.75
C VAL A 44 -0.24 2.81 -11.26
N VAL A 45 -0.45 2.59 -9.95
CA VAL A 45 -0.47 1.27 -9.33
C VAL A 45 -1.88 0.99 -8.86
N HIS A 46 -2.48 -0.06 -9.38
CA HIS A 46 -3.88 -0.38 -9.09
C HIS A 46 -4.09 -1.86 -8.79
N GLY A 47 -5.21 -2.22 -8.18
CA GLY A 47 -5.59 -3.61 -7.92
C GLY A 47 -6.38 -3.80 -6.65
N TYR A 48 -6.76 -5.03 -6.37
CA TYR A 48 -7.63 -5.35 -5.25
C TYR A 48 -7.06 -4.94 -3.89
N SER A 49 -7.97 -4.63 -2.96
CA SER A 49 -7.60 -4.36 -1.57
C SER A 49 -6.90 -5.56 -0.94
N GLY A 50 -5.83 -5.28 -0.17
CA GLY A 50 -5.05 -6.32 0.51
C GLY A 50 -3.88 -6.89 -0.29
N TYR A 51 -3.67 -6.51 -1.57
CA TYR A 51 -2.51 -6.96 -2.37
C TYR A 51 -1.18 -6.26 -2.03
N GLY A 52 -1.15 -5.41 -1.00
CA GLY A 52 0.09 -4.80 -0.51
C GLY A 52 0.53 -3.54 -1.26
N LYS A 53 -0.36 -2.86 -1.98
CA LYS A 53 -0.06 -1.60 -2.70
C LYS A 53 0.52 -0.52 -1.78
N THR A 54 -0.17 -0.23 -0.67
CA THR A 54 0.29 0.75 0.34
C THR A 54 1.65 0.34 0.93
N TYR A 55 1.86 -0.96 1.21
CA TYR A 55 3.15 -1.46 1.68
C TYR A 55 4.27 -1.20 0.66
N SER A 56 4.00 -1.46 -0.61
CA SER A 56 4.94 -1.19 -1.71
C SER A 56 5.23 0.31 -1.86
N ALA A 57 4.23 1.16 -1.66
CA ALA A 57 4.39 2.62 -1.66
C ALA A 57 5.28 3.10 -0.51
N VAL A 58 5.06 2.58 0.71
CA VAL A 58 5.91 2.90 1.88
C VAL A 58 7.36 2.45 1.64
N PHE A 59 7.56 1.28 1.03
CA PHE A 59 8.91 0.82 0.67
C PHE A 59 9.58 1.77 -0.32
N ALA A 60 8.87 2.14 -1.40
CA ALA A 60 9.39 3.06 -2.42
C ALA A 60 9.64 4.46 -1.84
N GLN A 61 8.74 4.96 -0.98
CA GLN A 61 8.92 6.19 -0.22
C GLN A 61 10.23 6.17 0.58
N ASN A 62 10.45 5.13 1.38
CA ASN A 62 11.66 5.01 2.21
C ASN A 62 12.93 4.93 1.34
N LYS A 63 12.84 4.28 0.18
CA LYS A 63 13.99 4.15 -0.75
C LYS A 63 14.33 5.45 -1.46
N THR A 64 13.33 6.27 -1.79
CA THR A 64 13.50 7.51 -2.57
C THR A 64 13.57 8.77 -1.72
N GLY A 65 13.07 8.72 -0.49
CA GLY A 65 12.84 9.92 0.34
C GLY A 65 11.63 10.76 -0.12
N GLY A 66 10.79 10.24 -1.01
CA GLY A 66 9.67 10.97 -1.60
C GLY A 66 8.54 11.24 -0.61
N PRO A 67 7.83 12.38 -0.75
CA PRO A 67 6.64 12.64 0.04
C PRO A 67 5.51 11.67 -0.31
N ARG A 68 4.72 11.23 0.70
CA ARG A 68 3.56 10.38 0.51
C ARG A 68 2.36 10.91 1.26
N ILE A 69 1.25 11.04 0.57
CA ILE A 69 -0.06 11.37 1.16
C ILE A 69 -1.06 10.25 0.89
N GLU A 70 -2.04 10.12 1.77
CA GLU A 70 -3.18 9.21 1.64
C GLU A 70 -4.47 10.01 1.70
N ILE A 71 -5.30 9.91 0.66
CA ILE A 71 -6.47 10.77 0.49
C ILE A 71 -7.60 10.35 1.44
N GLY A 72 -7.99 11.27 2.31
CA GLY A 72 -9.12 11.07 3.22
C GLY A 72 -10.49 11.36 2.58
N ASP A 73 -11.55 10.73 3.12
CA ASP A 73 -12.93 10.92 2.61
C ASP A 73 -13.47 12.33 2.82
N SER A 74 -13.03 13.05 3.85
CA SER A 74 -13.43 14.42 4.13
C SER A 74 -12.61 15.50 3.40
N TRP A 75 -11.64 15.09 2.57
CA TRP A 75 -10.71 16.04 1.98
C TRP A 75 -11.34 16.93 0.90
N THR A 76 -10.88 18.16 0.86
CA THR A 76 -11.15 19.19 -0.15
C THR A 76 -9.87 19.48 -0.94
N LYS A 77 -9.96 20.23 -2.04
CA LYS A 77 -8.78 20.71 -2.80
C LYS A 77 -7.78 21.42 -1.88
N LYS A 78 -8.27 22.26 -0.95
CA LYS A 78 -7.41 22.97 0.00
C LYS A 78 -6.69 22.00 0.96
N THR A 79 -7.42 21.00 1.46
CA THR A 79 -6.85 19.98 2.35
C THR A 79 -5.76 19.17 1.64
N LEU A 80 -6.00 18.79 0.38
CA LEU A 80 -5.04 18.05 -0.46
C LEU A 80 -3.72 18.81 -0.58
N VAL A 81 -3.75 20.07 -1.02
CA VAL A 81 -2.52 20.84 -1.22
C VAL A 81 -1.81 21.13 0.10
N ARG A 82 -2.57 21.39 1.17
CA ARG A 82 -1.98 21.55 2.51
C ARG A 82 -1.30 20.27 3.00
N ALA A 83 -1.84 19.10 2.69
CA ALA A 83 -1.21 17.82 3.03
C ALA A 83 0.12 17.63 2.26
N ILE A 84 0.14 17.92 0.96
CA ILE A 84 1.37 17.90 0.16
C ILE A 84 2.42 18.84 0.77
N LEU A 85 2.06 20.09 1.05
CA LEU A 85 2.98 21.06 1.63
C LEU A 85 3.51 20.66 3.01
N LYS A 86 2.69 20.01 3.84
CA LYS A 86 3.12 19.50 5.14
C LYS A 86 4.16 18.37 4.99
N GLU A 87 3.97 17.45 4.05
CA GLU A 87 4.96 16.43 3.72
C GLU A 87 6.27 17.03 3.18
N LEU A 88 6.18 18.21 2.54
CA LEU A 88 7.33 18.99 2.10
C LEU A 88 7.95 19.89 3.21
N GLY A 89 7.55 19.68 4.46
CA GLY A 89 8.13 20.35 5.63
C GLY A 89 7.53 21.74 5.95
N VAL A 90 6.48 22.18 5.26
CA VAL A 90 5.80 23.43 5.58
C VAL A 90 4.85 23.22 6.76
N ARG A 91 5.20 23.74 7.94
CA ARG A 91 4.43 23.48 9.20
C ARG A 91 2.99 23.97 9.11
N GLU A 92 2.77 25.18 8.64
CA GLU A 92 1.44 25.84 8.57
C GLU A 92 1.19 26.46 7.20
N PRO A 93 0.82 25.67 6.18
CA PRO A 93 0.51 26.23 4.87
C PRO A 93 -0.72 27.14 4.96
N LYS A 94 -0.57 28.44 4.56
CA LYS A 94 -1.62 29.47 4.59
C LYS A 94 -1.82 30.07 3.21
N GLY A 95 -3.04 30.43 2.87
CA GLY A 95 -3.41 31.02 1.59
C GLY A 95 -4.69 30.44 1.01
N THR A 96 -5.05 30.93 -0.17
CA THR A 96 -6.09 30.35 -1.03
C THR A 96 -5.63 29.00 -1.62
N VAL A 97 -6.49 28.28 -2.34
CA VAL A 97 -6.09 27.05 -3.04
C VAL A 97 -5.02 27.38 -4.09
N ALA A 98 -5.17 28.50 -4.81
CA ALA A 98 -4.20 28.94 -5.83
C ALA A 98 -2.82 29.21 -5.22
N ASP A 99 -2.76 30.02 -4.14
CA ASP A 99 -1.50 30.33 -3.46
C ASP A 99 -0.79 29.07 -2.93
N LEU A 100 -1.56 28.13 -2.38
CA LEU A 100 -1.02 26.87 -1.88
C LEU A 100 -0.54 25.96 -3.02
N THR A 101 -1.25 25.95 -4.15
CA THR A 101 -0.86 25.18 -5.34
C THR A 101 0.45 25.70 -5.91
N GLU A 102 0.60 27.01 -6.04
CA GLU A 102 1.85 27.64 -6.48
C GLU A 102 3.01 27.30 -5.53
N GLN A 103 2.80 27.41 -4.20
CA GLN A 103 3.81 27.02 -3.23
C GLN A 103 4.21 25.54 -3.38
N ALA A 104 3.24 24.64 -3.60
CA ALA A 104 3.53 23.23 -3.81
C ALA A 104 4.33 22.98 -5.09
N ILE A 105 3.97 23.65 -6.19
CA ILE A 105 4.70 23.58 -7.48
C ILE A 105 6.15 24.04 -7.29
N ILE A 106 6.37 25.19 -6.67
CA ILE A 106 7.73 25.73 -6.44
C ILE A 106 8.59 24.75 -5.63
N ARG A 107 8.02 24.16 -4.55
CA ARG A 107 8.74 23.22 -3.70
C ARG A 107 9.06 21.90 -4.40
N LEU A 108 8.11 21.40 -5.19
CA LEU A 108 8.26 20.14 -5.92
C LEU A 108 9.16 20.28 -7.16
N ALA A 109 9.28 21.50 -7.73
CA ALA A 109 10.12 21.78 -8.90
C ALA A 109 11.62 21.87 -8.58
N GLU A 110 12.03 21.70 -7.32
CA GLU A 110 13.45 21.68 -6.94
C GLU A 110 14.20 20.57 -7.71
N PRO A 111 15.42 20.80 -8.19
CA PRO A 111 16.18 19.81 -8.95
C PRO A 111 16.33 18.48 -8.19
N ASN A 112 16.15 17.36 -8.88
CA ASN A 112 16.21 16.01 -8.32
C ASN A 112 15.19 15.72 -7.21
N HIS A 113 14.08 16.44 -7.18
CA HIS A 113 13.02 16.16 -6.22
C HIS A 113 12.51 14.72 -6.40
N PRO A 114 12.39 13.93 -5.33
CA PRO A 114 11.88 12.57 -5.41
C PRO A 114 10.40 12.53 -5.80
N PRO A 115 9.88 11.39 -6.30
CA PRO A 115 8.49 11.25 -6.70
C PRO A 115 7.51 11.51 -5.56
N LEU A 116 6.37 12.14 -5.87
CA LEU A 116 5.23 12.24 -4.96
C LEU A 116 4.35 10.99 -5.06
N PHE A 117 4.09 10.33 -3.94
CA PHE A 117 3.18 9.19 -3.86
C PHE A 117 1.82 9.63 -3.33
N ILE A 118 0.74 9.29 -4.05
CA ILE A 118 -0.64 9.59 -3.63
C ILE A 118 -1.42 8.29 -3.52
N ASP A 119 -1.70 7.87 -2.29
CA ASP A 119 -2.48 6.67 -1.99
C ASP A 119 -3.98 7.00 -1.91
N GLU A 120 -4.84 6.01 -2.11
CA GLU A 120 -6.29 6.16 -2.22
C GLU A 120 -6.69 7.13 -3.35
N ALA A 121 -5.99 7.07 -4.49
CA ALA A 121 -6.16 8.01 -5.61
C ALA A 121 -7.54 7.91 -6.28
N ASP A 122 -8.30 6.86 -6.08
CA ASP A 122 -9.71 6.76 -6.47
C ASP A 122 -10.52 7.94 -5.96
N LYS A 123 -10.26 8.36 -4.71
CA LYS A 123 -10.92 9.48 -4.06
C LYS A 123 -10.62 10.83 -4.73
N LEU A 124 -9.44 10.96 -5.37
CA LEU A 124 -9.13 12.18 -6.17
C LEU A 124 -10.08 12.31 -7.36
N VAL A 125 -10.33 11.20 -8.04
CA VAL A 125 -11.23 11.18 -9.21
C VAL A 125 -12.66 11.41 -8.75
N ASP A 126 -13.14 10.64 -7.77
CA ASP A 126 -14.50 10.70 -7.26
C ASP A 126 -14.87 12.09 -6.71
N LYS A 127 -13.89 12.84 -6.21
CA LYS A 127 -14.07 14.20 -5.66
C LYS A 127 -13.69 15.34 -6.63
N GLY A 128 -13.35 15.03 -7.88
CA GLY A 128 -12.95 16.03 -8.87
C GLY A 128 -11.67 16.80 -8.50
N MET A 129 -10.76 16.16 -7.74
CA MET A 129 -9.50 16.78 -7.31
C MET A 129 -8.32 16.39 -8.20
N ILE A 130 -8.47 15.42 -9.10
CA ILE A 130 -7.38 14.88 -9.92
C ILE A 130 -6.79 15.94 -10.88
N GLU A 131 -7.61 16.89 -11.37
CA GLU A 131 -7.15 17.97 -12.23
C GLU A 131 -6.16 18.90 -11.51
N LEU A 132 -6.33 19.12 -10.20
CA LEU A 132 -5.39 19.89 -9.39
C LEU A 132 -4.04 19.14 -9.26
N VAL A 133 -4.06 17.82 -9.13
CA VAL A 133 -2.84 17.00 -9.12
C VAL A 133 -2.13 17.05 -10.48
N ARG A 134 -2.89 17.07 -11.59
CA ARG A 134 -2.35 17.26 -12.94
C ARG A 134 -1.67 18.63 -13.07
N GLU A 135 -2.32 19.70 -12.60
CA GLU A 135 -1.76 21.05 -12.59
C GLU A 135 -0.42 21.11 -11.83
N ILE A 136 -0.35 20.50 -10.66
CA ILE A 136 0.87 20.41 -9.85
C ILE A 136 1.96 19.63 -10.62
N GLN A 137 1.60 18.48 -11.22
CA GLN A 137 2.54 17.68 -11.99
C GLN A 137 3.12 18.44 -13.19
N GLU A 138 2.26 19.15 -13.95
CA GLU A 138 2.67 19.94 -15.12
C GLU A 138 3.53 21.13 -14.70
N GLY A 139 3.18 21.81 -13.61
CA GLY A 139 3.95 22.95 -13.11
C GLY A 139 5.31 22.57 -12.53
N ALA A 140 5.38 21.48 -11.80
CA ALA A 140 6.61 21.02 -11.14
C ALA A 140 7.44 20.05 -11.97
N GLN A 141 6.87 19.44 -13.02
CA GLN A 141 7.52 18.42 -13.88
C GLN A 141 8.07 17.21 -13.13
N ILE A 142 7.52 16.89 -11.95
CA ILE A 142 7.96 15.76 -11.12
C ILE A 142 7.21 14.46 -11.49
N PRO A 143 7.79 13.30 -11.17
CA PRO A 143 7.04 12.04 -11.16
C PRO A 143 5.98 12.04 -10.07
N ILE A 144 4.76 11.57 -10.40
CA ILE A 144 3.71 11.30 -9.41
C ILE A 144 3.23 9.87 -9.57
N VAL A 145 3.20 9.11 -8.46
CA VAL A 145 2.67 7.76 -8.42
C VAL A 145 1.28 7.79 -7.79
N LEU A 146 0.26 7.46 -8.58
CA LEU A 146 -1.13 7.32 -8.14
C LEU A 146 -1.37 5.86 -7.74
N ILE A 147 -1.86 5.62 -6.54
CA ILE A 147 -2.11 4.28 -6.00
C ILE A 147 -3.59 4.16 -5.66
N GLY A 148 -4.27 3.14 -6.18
CA GLY A 148 -5.70 2.98 -5.94
C GLY A 148 -6.23 1.57 -6.15
N GLU A 149 -7.54 1.45 -6.19
CA GLU A 149 -8.25 0.18 -6.34
C GLU A 149 -8.24 -0.33 -7.79
N GLU A 150 -8.84 -1.49 -8.03
CA GLU A 150 -8.86 -2.14 -9.34
C GLU A 150 -9.53 -1.32 -10.44
N LEU A 151 -10.47 -0.46 -10.09
CA LEU A 151 -11.21 0.38 -11.04
C LEU A 151 -10.56 1.76 -11.28
N LEU A 152 -9.44 2.09 -10.62
CA LEU A 152 -8.75 3.37 -10.82
C LEU A 152 -8.41 3.64 -12.30
N PRO A 153 -7.89 2.67 -13.09
CA PRO A 153 -7.61 2.92 -14.51
C PRO A 153 -8.85 3.35 -15.28
N GLN A 154 -9.98 2.67 -15.10
CA GLN A 154 -11.24 2.98 -15.79
C GLN A 154 -11.78 4.37 -15.41
N LYS A 155 -11.55 4.81 -14.17
CA LYS A 155 -11.90 6.16 -13.73
C LYS A 155 -11.01 7.21 -14.41
N LEU A 156 -9.68 6.99 -14.44
CA LEU A 156 -8.71 7.92 -15.04
C LEU A 156 -8.89 8.02 -16.57
N MET A 157 -9.19 6.91 -17.25
CA MET A 157 -9.43 6.90 -18.70
C MET A 157 -10.58 7.82 -19.14
N LYS A 158 -11.56 8.08 -18.26
CA LYS A 158 -12.67 9.02 -18.53
C LYS A 158 -12.23 10.49 -18.53
N ILE A 159 -11.03 10.79 -18.06
CA ILE A 159 -10.48 12.14 -17.96
C ILE A 159 -9.26 12.22 -18.88
N GLU A 160 -9.52 12.49 -20.15
CA GLU A 160 -8.52 12.45 -21.24
C GLU A 160 -7.23 13.21 -20.91
N ARG A 161 -7.36 14.39 -20.29
CA ARG A 161 -6.21 15.22 -19.93
C ARG A 161 -5.28 14.55 -18.91
N VAL A 162 -5.84 13.76 -18.00
CA VAL A 162 -5.06 13.00 -17.01
C VAL A 162 -4.55 11.70 -17.64
N HIS A 163 -5.41 11.00 -18.38
CA HIS A 163 -5.05 9.76 -19.06
C HIS A 163 -3.82 9.92 -19.96
N ASN A 164 -3.76 10.99 -20.74
CA ASN A 164 -2.64 11.30 -21.63
C ASN A 164 -1.34 11.69 -20.88
N ARG A 165 -1.37 11.81 -19.56
CA ARG A 165 -0.20 12.05 -18.70
C ARG A 165 0.29 10.81 -17.97
N VAL A 166 -0.34 9.65 -18.21
CA VAL A 166 0.09 8.39 -17.60
C VAL A 166 1.18 7.76 -18.47
N LEU A 167 2.36 7.57 -17.88
CA LEU A 167 3.49 6.88 -18.51
C LEU A 167 3.29 5.37 -18.51
N ASP A 168 2.83 4.83 -17.38
CA ASP A 168 2.73 3.38 -17.21
C ASP A 168 1.70 2.97 -16.15
N TRP A 169 1.15 1.77 -16.34
CA TRP A 169 0.13 1.15 -15.50
C TRP A 169 0.67 -0.15 -14.90
N VAL A 170 0.64 -0.28 -13.59
CA VAL A 170 1.09 -1.47 -12.87
C VAL A 170 -0.07 -2.08 -12.10
N ALA A 171 -0.49 -3.26 -12.52
CA ALA A 171 -1.50 -4.03 -11.79
C ALA A 171 -0.83 -4.80 -10.65
N ALA A 172 -1.26 -4.53 -9.41
CA ALA A 172 -0.83 -5.28 -8.25
C ALA A 172 -1.28 -6.74 -8.35
N GLN A 173 -0.36 -7.66 -8.10
CA GLN A 173 -0.59 -9.10 -8.19
C GLN A 173 -0.86 -9.71 -6.81
N PRO A 174 -1.64 -10.80 -6.72
CA PRO A 174 -1.73 -11.57 -5.49
C PRO A 174 -0.35 -12.14 -5.12
N CYS A 175 -0.10 -12.31 -3.83
CA CYS A 175 1.10 -12.98 -3.34
C CYS A 175 1.16 -14.42 -3.88
N ASP A 176 2.34 -14.80 -4.33
CA ASP A 176 2.66 -16.21 -4.63
C ASP A 176 3.27 -16.91 -3.40
N LEU A 177 3.73 -18.14 -3.59
CA LEU A 177 4.37 -18.91 -2.53
C LEU A 177 5.67 -18.28 -2.05
N GLU A 178 6.45 -17.67 -2.96
CA GLU A 178 7.70 -16.98 -2.60
C GLU A 178 7.44 -15.74 -1.73
N ASP A 179 6.46 -14.93 -2.11
CA ASP A 179 6.02 -13.80 -1.28
C ASP A 179 5.53 -14.28 0.09
N THR A 180 4.79 -15.39 0.13
CA THR A 180 4.28 -15.98 1.38
C THR A 180 5.42 -16.46 2.28
N ARG A 181 6.47 -17.08 1.72
CA ARG A 181 7.69 -17.44 2.48
C ARG A 181 8.38 -16.21 3.06
N LYS A 182 8.55 -15.14 2.26
CA LYS A 182 9.14 -13.87 2.73
C LYS A 182 8.34 -13.27 3.87
N LEU A 183 7.01 -13.30 3.78
CA LEU A 183 6.12 -12.85 4.86
C LEU A 183 6.26 -13.74 6.10
N ALA A 184 6.33 -15.07 5.93
CA ALA A 184 6.51 -16.00 7.06
C ALA A 184 7.85 -15.76 7.77
N GLN A 185 8.94 -15.60 7.03
CA GLN A 185 10.27 -15.27 7.59
C GLN A 185 10.25 -13.95 8.37
N MET A 186 9.51 -12.95 7.87
CA MET A 186 9.41 -11.63 8.49
C MET A 186 8.56 -11.63 9.76
N PHE A 187 7.40 -12.30 9.75
CA PHE A 187 6.43 -12.25 10.85
C PHE A 187 6.52 -13.42 11.83
N CYS A 188 7.13 -14.52 11.41
CA CYS A 188 7.29 -15.74 12.20
C CYS A 188 8.73 -16.29 12.13
N PRO A 189 9.79 -15.48 12.40
CA PRO A 189 11.18 -15.89 12.16
C PRO A 189 11.63 -17.09 13.01
N GLN A 190 10.93 -17.40 14.10
CA GLN A 190 11.24 -18.50 15.00
C GLN A 190 10.37 -19.74 14.81
N LEU A 191 9.41 -19.67 13.85
CA LEU A 191 8.48 -20.75 13.57
C LEU A 191 8.76 -21.31 12.18
N SER A 192 9.08 -22.61 12.10
CA SER A 192 9.17 -23.30 10.82
C SER A 192 7.78 -23.61 10.29
N ILE A 193 7.50 -23.19 9.05
CA ILE A 193 6.22 -23.50 8.37
C ILE A 193 6.59 -24.11 7.03
N ASP A 194 6.08 -25.31 6.75
CA ASP A 194 6.36 -26.01 5.49
C ASP A 194 5.63 -25.36 4.29
N ASP A 195 6.14 -25.61 3.10
CA ASP A 195 5.57 -25.06 1.87
C ASP A 195 4.11 -25.46 1.62
N PRO A 196 3.69 -26.72 1.84
CA PRO A 196 2.28 -27.08 1.72
C PRO A 196 1.37 -26.28 2.64
N MET A 197 1.82 -25.97 3.88
CA MET A 197 1.08 -25.15 4.82
C MET A 197 1.03 -23.68 4.40
N LEU A 198 2.14 -23.13 3.91
CA LEU A 198 2.21 -21.77 3.35
C LEU A 198 1.29 -21.64 2.13
N GLU A 199 1.26 -22.66 1.26
CA GLU A 199 0.37 -22.69 0.11
C GLU A 199 -1.11 -22.77 0.50
N ALA A 200 -1.45 -23.61 1.49
CA ALA A 200 -2.80 -23.66 2.06
C ALA A 200 -3.22 -22.31 2.65
N MET A 201 -2.32 -21.66 3.39
CA MET A 201 -2.53 -20.32 3.95
C MET A 201 -2.73 -19.25 2.85
N ARG A 202 -1.91 -19.29 1.80
CA ARG A 202 -2.01 -18.39 0.64
C ARG A 202 -3.37 -18.56 -0.05
N ASN A 203 -3.79 -19.80 -0.29
CA ASN A 203 -5.05 -20.10 -0.94
C ASN A 203 -6.25 -19.64 -0.09
N ALA A 204 -6.25 -19.92 1.20
CA ALA A 204 -7.28 -19.44 2.13
C ALA A 204 -7.34 -17.92 2.22
N SER A 205 -6.23 -17.25 1.97
CA SER A 205 -6.09 -15.79 1.95
C SER A 205 -6.37 -15.15 0.58
N GLU A 206 -6.65 -15.93 -0.46
CA GLU A 206 -6.80 -15.45 -1.86
C GLU A 206 -5.56 -14.65 -2.34
N GLY A 207 -4.37 -15.00 -1.86
CA GLY A 207 -3.13 -14.26 -2.14
C GLY A 207 -3.11 -12.83 -1.58
N ARG A 208 -4.03 -12.44 -0.71
CA ARG A 208 -4.07 -11.11 -0.10
C ARG A 208 -3.03 -11.01 1.01
N ALA A 209 -1.99 -10.22 0.82
CA ALA A 209 -0.89 -10.04 1.78
C ALA A 209 -1.39 -9.74 3.20
N ARG A 210 -2.41 -8.87 3.35
CA ARG A 210 -3.01 -8.54 4.65
C ARG A 210 -3.62 -9.78 5.33
N ARG A 211 -4.33 -10.64 4.59
CA ARG A 211 -4.91 -11.88 5.14
C ARG A 211 -3.82 -12.91 5.46
N ILE A 212 -2.80 -13.04 4.61
CA ILE A 212 -1.64 -13.91 4.86
C ILE A 212 -0.97 -13.51 6.17
N VAL A 213 -0.68 -12.22 6.37
CA VAL A 213 -0.10 -11.71 7.62
C VAL A 213 -1.00 -12.03 8.82
N THR A 214 -2.32 -11.85 8.70
CA THR A 214 -3.27 -12.22 9.77
C THR A 214 -3.18 -13.70 10.10
N ASN A 215 -3.08 -14.57 9.10
CA ASN A 215 -2.95 -16.01 9.27
C ASN A 215 -1.60 -16.41 9.87
N LEU A 216 -0.52 -15.72 9.51
CA LEU A 216 0.79 -15.91 10.14
C LEU A 216 0.77 -15.55 11.63
N TYR A 217 0.10 -14.46 12.02
CA TYR A 217 -0.08 -14.14 13.44
C TYR A 217 -0.87 -15.23 14.18
N ARG A 218 -1.95 -15.75 13.61
CA ARG A 218 -2.71 -16.86 14.17
C ARG A 218 -1.87 -18.12 14.28
N ALA A 219 -1.08 -18.44 13.27
CA ALA A 219 -0.17 -19.60 13.29
C ALA A 219 0.89 -19.46 14.40
N ARG A 220 1.45 -18.28 14.60
CA ARG A 220 2.41 -18.00 15.67
C ARG A 220 1.77 -18.16 17.06
N GLU A 221 0.57 -17.61 17.26
CA GLU A 221 -0.18 -17.73 18.52
C GLU A 221 -0.55 -19.18 18.80
N PHE A 222 -1.02 -19.91 17.79
CA PHE A 222 -1.33 -21.33 17.87
C PHE A 222 -0.10 -22.18 18.25
N ALA A 223 1.05 -21.90 17.64
CA ALA A 223 2.31 -22.57 17.96
C ALA A 223 2.76 -22.27 19.39
N ALA A 224 2.73 -21.00 19.80
CA ALA A 224 3.13 -20.57 21.12
C ALA A 224 2.30 -21.23 22.23
N THR A 225 0.97 -21.31 22.08
CA THR A 225 0.09 -21.93 23.06
C THR A 225 0.28 -23.44 23.19
N ARG A 226 0.91 -24.09 22.22
CA ARG A 226 1.16 -25.55 22.18
C ARG A 226 2.64 -25.93 22.29
N GLY A 227 3.53 -24.94 22.45
CA GLY A 227 4.97 -25.18 22.51
C GLY A 227 5.57 -25.73 21.23
N LEU A 228 4.92 -25.47 20.06
CA LEU A 228 5.38 -25.96 18.76
C LEU A 228 6.45 -25.03 18.19
N LYS A 229 7.48 -25.63 17.59
CA LYS A 229 8.53 -24.90 16.83
C LYS A 229 8.32 -25.03 15.32
N ALA A 230 7.44 -25.91 14.88
CA ALA A 230 7.09 -26.13 13.48
C ALA A 230 5.58 -26.36 13.32
N ILE A 231 5.03 -25.96 12.18
CA ILE A 231 3.67 -26.28 11.72
C ILE A 231 3.79 -26.87 10.32
N GLU A 232 3.23 -28.06 10.14
CA GLU A 232 3.24 -28.83 8.89
C GLU A 232 1.79 -29.14 8.46
N ALA A 233 1.55 -29.18 7.16
CA ALA A 233 0.20 -29.38 6.61
C ALA A 233 -0.49 -30.70 7.04
N GLY A 234 0.26 -31.73 7.39
CA GLY A 234 -0.25 -33.02 7.88
C GLY A 234 -0.46 -33.09 9.39
N GLY A 235 -0.12 -32.05 10.14
CA GLY A 235 -0.17 -32.00 11.60
C GLY A 235 -1.35 -31.22 12.17
N LEU A 236 -1.14 -30.72 13.39
CA LEU A 236 -2.07 -29.79 14.03
C LEU A 236 -1.94 -28.42 13.38
N VAL A 237 -3.01 -27.91 12.78
CA VAL A 237 -3.03 -26.66 12.03
C VAL A 237 -4.04 -25.66 12.64
N PRO A 238 -3.76 -24.35 12.60
CA PRO A 238 -4.70 -23.32 13.00
C PRO A 238 -5.84 -23.18 11.99
N GLU A 239 -7.00 -22.73 12.44
CA GLU A 239 -8.07 -22.31 11.55
C GLU A 239 -7.67 -21.02 10.82
N PHE A 240 -7.78 -21.03 9.49
CA PHE A 240 -7.44 -19.88 8.66
C PHE A 240 -8.54 -18.82 8.65
N PHE A 241 -8.11 -17.57 8.72
CA PHE A 241 -8.95 -16.42 8.44
C PHE A 241 -9.09 -16.24 6.92
N THR A 242 -10.30 -16.43 6.41
CA THR A 242 -10.63 -16.27 4.98
C THR A 242 -11.14 -14.86 4.65
N GLY A 243 -11.41 -14.03 5.65
CA GLY A 243 -12.06 -12.73 5.50
C GLY A 243 -13.60 -12.80 5.52
N ASN A 244 -14.17 -14.00 5.51
CA ASN A 244 -15.61 -14.18 5.59
C ASN A 244 -16.08 -14.17 7.07
N PRO A 245 -17.28 -13.64 7.37
CA PRO A 245 -17.86 -13.79 8.68
C PRO A 245 -18.18 -15.27 8.94
N PRO A 246 -18.15 -15.73 10.21
CA PRO A 246 -18.55 -17.10 10.53
C PRO A 246 -19.99 -17.34 10.12
N ALA A 247 -20.28 -18.55 9.63
CA ALA A 247 -21.64 -18.95 9.29
C ALA A 247 -22.56 -18.77 10.51
N ARG A 248 -23.74 -18.21 10.32
CA ARG A 248 -24.74 -18.13 11.39
C ARG A 248 -25.06 -19.54 11.86
N THR A 249 -24.76 -19.87 13.11
CA THR A 249 -25.29 -21.08 13.74
C THR A 249 -26.80 -20.92 13.76
N SER A 250 -27.51 -21.75 12.97
CA SER A 250 -28.97 -21.87 13.10
C SER A 250 -29.27 -22.29 14.55
N ARG A 251 -29.94 -21.41 15.31
CA ARG A 251 -30.56 -21.86 16.56
C ARG A 251 -31.51 -23.02 16.18
N ARG A 252 -31.14 -24.23 16.51
CA ARG A 252 -32.15 -25.32 16.58
C ARG A 252 -33.16 -24.85 17.60
N SER A 253 -34.37 -24.54 17.13
CA SER A 253 -35.55 -24.42 17.98
C SER A 253 -35.75 -25.78 18.68
N ALA A 254 -35.61 -25.75 20.01
CA ALA A 254 -36.03 -26.83 20.86
C ALA A 254 -37.56 -26.83 20.97
#